data_a6747ec99bfaa0b313008baeede5bd40
#
_entry.id   a6747ec99bfaa0b313008baeede5bd40
#
_cell.length_a   1.000
_cell.length_b   1.000
_cell.length_c   1.000
_cell.angle_alpha   90.00
_cell.angle_beta   90.00
_cell.angle_gamma   90.00
#
_symmetry.space_group_name_H-M   'P 1'
#
loop_
_entity.id
_entity.type
_entity.pdbx_description
1 polymer ?
#
loop_
_entity_poly.entity_id
_entity_poly.type
_entity_poly.pdbx_seq_one_letter_code
_entity_poly.pdbx_strand_id
1 'polypeptide(L)'
;TNYPFHRRFIRLGGAQAVEAIEKHGNKLCLMHCVLNYPTPDEHANLGMIKGLIDKFPKVVPGYSDHTLPGDMRNLIASCLLGATVIEKHFSHDKTLPGNDHYHAMDKEDLKIFWAKWEETKTLLGGYELTALESEEPARRNARRSLVAARAIPAGKEVENDDLTWKRPAKGISPKDIKQVIGKKAAKDI
;
A
#
# COMPACT_ATOMS: atom_id res chain seq x y z
N THR A 1 32.30 -4.20 -10.15
CA THR A 1 31.42 -5.35 -10.14
C THR A 1 30.38 -5.15 -11.23
N ASN A 2 30.64 -5.72 -12.41
CA ASN A 2 29.75 -5.67 -13.56
C ASN A 2 28.55 -6.59 -13.29
N TYR A 3 27.39 -6.02 -13.05
CA TYR A 3 26.12 -6.75 -13.12
C TYR A 3 25.62 -6.68 -14.56
N PRO A 4 25.52 -7.76 -15.31
CA PRO A 4 24.89 -7.75 -16.62
C PRO A 4 23.37 -7.65 -16.43
N PHE A 5 22.82 -6.44 -16.52
CA PHE A 5 21.39 -6.25 -16.71
C PHE A 5 21.05 -6.65 -18.15
N HIS A 6 20.48 -7.83 -18.33
CA HIS A 6 19.95 -8.23 -19.62
C HIS A 6 18.54 -7.69 -19.78
N ARG A 7 18.36 -6.60 -20.55
CA ARG A 7 17.06 -6.18 -21.07
C ARG A 7 16.49 -7.32 -21.92
N ARG A 8 15.41 -7.96 -21.51
CA ARG A 8 14.63 -8.81 -22.38
C ARG A 8 13.16 -8.44 -22.29
N PHE A 9 12.65 -7.98 -23.42
CA PHE A 9 11.25 -7.70 -23.65
C PHE A 9 10.43 -8.99 -23.59
N ILE A 10 9.43 -9.02 -22.73
CA ILE A 10 8.63 -10.24 -22.56
C ILE A 10 7.31 -10.10 -23.34
N ARG A 11 7.34 -10.48 -24.62
CA ARG A 11 6.18 -11.14 -25.23
C ARG A 11 6.29 -12.63 -24.96
N LEU A 12 5.17 -13.34 -24.75
CA LEU A 12 4.94 -14.80 -24.58
C LEU A 12 6.14 -15.77 -24.28
N GLY A 13 7.37 -15.39 -24.54
CA GLY A 13 8.62 -16.13 -24.26
C GLY A 13 9.27 -15.84 -22.90
N GLY A 14 8.64 -15.02 -22.05
CA GLY A 14 9.26 -14.57 -20.79
C GLY A 14 9.54 -15.67 -19.79
N ALA A 15 8.66 -16.67 -19.69
CA ALA A 15 8.89 -17.80 -18.80
C ALA A 15 10.14 -18.61 -19.19
N GLN A 16 10.36 -18.82 -20.48
CA GLN A 16 11.55 -19.52 -20.99
C GLN A 16 12.84 -18.73 -20.73
N ALA A 17 12.78 -17.40 -20.84
CA ALA A 17 13.91 -16.53 -20.55
C ALA A 17 14.25 -16.52 -19.06
N VAL A 18 13.25 -16.49 -18.18
CA VAL A 18 13.41 -16.60 -16.73
C VAL A 18 14.07 -17.93 -16.38
N GLU A 19 13.52 -19.05 -16.87
CA GLU A 19 14.06 -20.38 -16.64
C GLU A 19 15.51 -20.50 -17.13
N ALA A 20 15.83 -19.97 -18.32
CA ALA A 20 17.18 -20.02 -18.86
C ALA A 20 18.19 -19.25 -18.01
N ILE A 21 17.81 -18.10 -17.42
CA ILE A 21 18.69 -17.28 -16.57
C ILE A 21 18.81 -17.89 -15.17
N GLU A 22 17.71 -18.37 -14.59
CA GLU A 22 17.71 -18.98 -13.25
C GLU A 22 18.61 -20.22 -13.18
N LYS A 23 18.73 -20.99 -14.26
CA LYS A 23 19.66 -22.14 -14.36
C LYS A 23 21.13 -21.76 -14.09
N HIS A 24 21.49 -20.49 -14.24
CA HIS A 24 22.84 -19.99 -13.98
C HIS A 24 23.01 -19.42 -12.58
N GLY A 25 21.99 -19.51 -11.71
CA GLY A 25 22.04 -19.03 -10.32
C GLY A 25 22.10 -17.50 -10.16
N ASN A 26 21.81 -16.73 -11.21
CA ASN A 26 21.82 -15.27 -11.17
C ASN A 26 20.54 -14.70 -10.56
N LYS A 27 20.67 -13.60 -9.81
CA LYS A 27 19.52 -12.79 -9.40
C LYS A 27 18.93 -12.10 -10.63
N LEU A 28 17.60 -12.17 -10.78
CA LEU A 28 16.89 -11.65 -11.92
C LEU A 28 15.93 -10.53 -11.49
N CYS A 29 15.96 -9.42 -12.22
CA CYS A 29 14.93 -8.40 -12.18
C CYS A 29 14.16 -8.44 -13.50
N LEU A 30 12.83 -8.51 -13.41
CA LEU A 30 11.92 -8.37 -14.55
C LEU A 30 11.25 -7.01 -14.49
N MET A 31 11.39 -6.24 -15.55
CA MET A 31 10.76 -4.92 -15.65
C MET A 31 9.60 -4.95 -16.64
N HIS A 32 8.43 -4.47 -16.18
CA HIS A 32 7.37 -4.06 -17.10
C HIS A 32 7.87 -2.90 -17.95
N CYS A 33 7.65 -2.95 -19.25
CA CYS A 33 8.11 -1.94 -20.19
C CYS A 33 7.15 -1.85 -21.37
N VAL A 34 6.82 -0.65 -21.80
CA VAL A 34 6.06 -0.38 -23.02
C VAL A 34 6.99 0.30 -24.05
N LEU A 35 7.00 -0.21 -25.27
CA LEU A 35 7.91 0.23 -26.33
C LEU A 35 7.34 1.38 -27.17
N ASN A 36 6.75 2.38 -26.52
CA ASN A 36 6.37 3.65 -27.12
C ASN A 36 7.26 4.75 -26.55
N TYR A 37 7.75 5.66 -27.38
CA TYR A 37 8.69 6.72 -27.02
C TYR A 37 8.19 8.10 -27.50
N PRO A 38 7.45 8.89 -26.67
CA PRO A 38 7.01 8.56 -25.32
C PRO A 38 5.81 7.59 -25.29
N THR A 39 5.62 6.92 -24.18
CA THR A 39 4.41 6.15 -23.89
C THR A 39 3.32 7.09 -23.41
N PRO A 40 2.13 7.15 -24.05
CA PRO A 40 0.96 7.83 -23.49
C PRO A 40 0.54 7.21 -22.16
N ASP A 41 0.01 8.00 -21.23
CA ASP A 41 -0.38 7.53 -19.90
C ASP A 41 -1.39 6.37 -19.95
N GLU A 42 -2.36 6.42 -20.85
CA GLU A 42 -3.37 5.38 -21.07
C GLU A 42 -2.77 4.05 -21.55
N HIS A 43 -1.56 4.08 -22.08
CA HIS A 43 -0.82 2.89 -22.53
C HIS A 43 0.26 2.43 -21.55
N ALA A 44 0.51 3.17 -20.47
CA ALA A 44 1.52 2.79 -19.47
C ALA A 44 1.24 1.42 -18.83
N ASN A 45 -0.04 1.05 -18.72
CA ASN A 45 -0.54 -0.27 -18.29
C ASN A 45 0.19 -0.83 -17.05
N LEU A 46 0.36 0.00 -16.04
CA LEU A 46 1.14 -0.30 -14.83
C LEU A 46 0.64 -1.51 -14.05
N GLY A 47 -0.64 -1.89 -14.24
CA GLY A 47 -1.20 -3.12 -13.66
C GLY A 47 -0.42 -4.39 -14.03
N MET A 48 0.33 -4.39 -15.15
CA MET A 48 1.19 -5.51 -15.53
C MET A 48 2.33 -5.78 -14.54
N ILE A 49 2.70 -4.80 -13.71
CA ILE A 49 3.68 -5.00 -12.62
C ILE A 49 3.15 -6.03 -11.63
N LYS A 50 1.85 -5.93 -11.24
CA LYS A 50 1.20 -6.93 -10.41
C LYS A 50 1.17 -8.30 -11.09
N GLY A 51 0.87 -8.34 -12.39
CA GLY A 51 0.90 -9.57 -13.17
C GLY A 51 2.29 -10.23 -13.21
N LEU A 52 3.38 -9.43 -13.24
CA LEU A 52 4.74 -9.96 -13.13
C LEU A 52 5.02 -10.56 -11.75
N ILE A 53 4.61 -9.86 -10.67
CA ILE A 53 4.77 -10.34 -9.29
C ILE A 53 4.04 -11.68 -9.10
N ASP A 54 2.79 -11.76 -9.54
CA ASP A 54 1.95 -12.94 -9.38
C ASP A 54 2.51 -14.13 -10.18
N LYS A 55 3.00 -13.87 -11.40
CA LYS A 55 3.53 -14.90 -12.28
C LYS A 55 4.94 -15.37 -11.91
N PHE A 56 5.76 -14.47 -11.37
CA PHE A 56 7.17 -14.73 -11.07
C PHE A 56 7.53 -14.28 -9.64
N PRO A 57 6.98 -14.93 -8.60
CA PRO A 57 7.09 -14.46 -7.20
C PRO A 57 8.52 -14.48 -6.64
N LYS A 58 9.45 -15.12 -7.30
CA LYS A 58 10.87 -15.18 -6.89
C LYS A 58 11.75 -14.14 -7.59
N VAL A 59 11.21 -13.42 -8.55
CA VAL A 59 11.95 -12.45 -9.35
C VAL A 59 11.71 -11.05 -8.81
N VAL A 60 12.73 -10.21 -8.82
CA VAL A 60 12.60 -8.81 -8.41
C VAL A 60 11.76 -8.05 -9.45
N PRO A 61 10.61 -7.46 -9.08
CA PRO A 61 9.80 -6.71 -10.01
C PRO A 61 10.37 -5.31 -10.26
N GLY A 62 10.29 -4.85 -11.50
CA GLY A 62 10.71 -3.52 -11.90
C GLY A 62 9.81 -2.87 -12.95
N TYR A 63 10.07 -1.61 -13.22
CA TYR A 63 9.42 -0.81 -14.26
C TYR A 63 10.44 -0.03 -15.06
N SER A 64 10.40 -0.16 -16.38
CA SER A 64 11.15 0.65 -17.33
C SER A 64 10.19 1.64 -18.00
N ASP A 65 10.29 2.89 -17.62
CA ASP A 65 9.33 3.95 -17.95
C ASP A 65 9.75 4.75 -19.16
N HIS A 66 8.83 4.88 -20.11
CA HIS A 66 8.97 5.74 -21.30
C HIS A 66 7.89 6.81 -21.39
N THR A 67 7.13 7.05 -20.32
CA THR A 67 6.16 8.15 -20.27
C THR A 67 6.88 9.50 -20.16
N LEU A 68 6.20 10.59 -20.48
CA LEU A 68 6.74 11.93 -20.19
C LEU A 68 6.91 12.09 -18.66
N PRO A 69 7.96 12.79 -18.20
CA PRO A 69 8.20 12.97 -16.76
C PRO A 69 7.00 13.58 -16.01
N GLY A 70 6.45 14.67 -16.54
CA GLY A 70 5.31 15.36 -15.95
C GLY A 70 5.55 15.64 -14.47
N ASP A 71 4.64 15.11 -13.63
CA ASP A 71 4.75 15.17 -12.19
C ASP A 71 5.30 13.88 -11.56
N MET A 72 5.90 13.00 -12.36
CA MET A 72 6.50 11.71 -11.97
C MET A 72 5.50 10.69 -11.38
N ARG A 73 4.19 10.91 -11.56
CA ARG A 73 3.13 10.06 -10.97
C ARG A 73 3.22 8.60 -11.40
N ASN A 74 3.65 8.33 -12.65
CA ASN A 74 3.76 6.96 -13.16
C ASN A 74 4.82 6.16 -12.40
N LEU A 75 5.94 6.78 -12.03
CA LEU A 75 6.97 6.15 -11.20
C LEU A 75 6.45 5.90 -9.78
N ILE A 76 5.75 6.88 -9.18
CA ILE A 76 5.15 6.70 -7.84
C ILE A 76 4.13 5.56 -7.87
N ALA A 77 3.24 5.54 -8.86
CA ALA A 77 2.25 4.47 -9.02
C ALA A 77 2.91 3.10 -9.21
N SER A 78 3.99 3.02 -10.00
CA SER A 78 4.72 1.77 -10.20
C SER A 78 5.35 1.23 -8.90
N CYS A 79 5.92 2.12 -8.07
CA CYS A 79 6.43 1.75 -6.75
C CYS A 79 5.31 1.22 -5.84
N LEU A 80 4.15 1.88 -5.81
CA LEU A 80 2.98 1.43 -5.04
C LEU A 80 2.44 0.07 -5.51
N LEU A 81 2.59 -0.24 -6.79
CA LEU A 81 2.24 -1.54 -7.37
C LEU A 81 3.28 -2.63 -7.12
N GLY A 82 4.42 -2.28 -6.50
CA GLY A 82 5.45 -3.21 -6.06
C GLY A 82 6.72 -3.23 -6.92
N ALA A 83 6.89 -2.31 -7.87
CA ALA A 83 8.16 -2.18 -8.56
C ALA A 83 9.26 -1.72 -7.57
N THR A 84 10.34 -2.49 -7.46
CA THR A 84 11.47 -2.19 -6.58
C THR A 84 12.68 -1.67 -7.35
N VAL A 85 12.70 -1.85 -8.65
CA VAL A 85 13.71 -1.30 -9.56
C VAL A 85 12.99 -0.44 -10.59
N ILE A 86 13.46 0.80 -10.72
CA ILE A 86 12.93 1.76 -11.68
C ILE A 86 14.03 2.13 -12.68
N GLU A 87 13.70 2.08 -13.96
CA GLU A 87 14.54 2.56 -15.05
C GLU A 87 13.78 3.65 -15.80
N LYS A 88 14.44 4.76 -16.07
CA LYS A 88 13.91 5.85 -16.90
C LYS A 88 15.04 6.55 -17.63
N HIS A 89 14.78 6.99 -18.86
CA HIS A 89 15.72 7.83 -19.61
C HIS A 89 16.03 9.08 -18.79
N PHE A 90 17.32 9.46 -18.78
CA PHE A 90 17.80 10.67 -18.10
C PHE A 90 18.61 11.52 -19.08
N SER A 91 18.33 12.83 -19.10
CA SER A 91 19.08 13.80 -19.88
C SER A 91 19.47 14.99 -19.02
N HIS A 92 20.63 15.56 -19.28
CA HIS A 92 21.04 16.84 -18.68
C HIS A 92 20.38 18.03 -19.38
N ASP A 93 19.92 17.83 -20.63
CA ASP A 93 19.23 18.84 -21.43
C ASP A 93 18.21 18.15 -22.35
N LYS A 94 16.92 18.42 -22.13
CA LYS A 94 15.81 17.87 -22.91
C LYS A 94 15.67 18.47 -24.31
N THR A 95 16.40 19.56 -24.62
CA THR A 95 16.36 20.24 -25.88
C THR A 95 17.40 19.70 -26.88
N LEU A 96 18.26 18.80 -26.45
CA LEU A 96 19.25 18.17 -27.31
C LEU A 96 18.60 17.41 -28.48
N PRO A 97 19.22 17.40 -29.65
CA PRO A 97 18.72 16.67 -30.78
C PRO A 97 18.79 15.16 -30.53
N GLY A 98 17.76 14.46 -30.98
CA GLY A 98 17.66 13.01 -30.80
C GLY A 98 16.34 12.61 -30.14
N ASN A 99 15.98 11.35 -30.26
CA ASN A 99 14.68 10.88 -29.89
C ASN A 99 14.53 10.65 -28.35
N ASP A 100 15.65 10.47 -27.64
CA ASP A 100 15.63 10.05 -26.23
C ASP A 100 15.70 11.21 -25.23
N HIS A 101 15.95 12.45 -25.68
CA HIS A 101 16.13 13.58 -24.78
C HIS A 101 14.83 14.23 -24.32
N TYR A 102 13.89 14.47 -25.24
CA TYR A 102 12.68 15.26 -24.94
C TYR A 102 11.71 14.56 -23.99
N HIS A 103 11.71 13.22 -23.92
CA HIS A 103 10.88 12.45 -23.02
C HIS A 103 11.65 11.90 -21.80
N ALA A 104 12.96 12.14 -21.74
CA ALA A 104 13.77 11.79 -20.58
C ALA A 104 13.40 12.63 -19.34
N MET A 105 13.66 12.12 -18.17
CA MET A 105 13.70 12.94 -16.96
C MET A 105 15.01 13.74 -16.91
N ASP A 106 14.99 14.85 -16.21
CA ASP A 106 16.17 15.60 -15.84
C ASP A 106 16.37 15.63 -14.30
N LYS A 107 17.32 16.46 -13.86
CA LYS A 107 17.63 16.60 -12.43
C LYS A 107 16.45 17.12 -11.62
N GLU A 108 15.65 18.03 -12.18
CA GLU A 108 14.52 18.63 -11.48
C GLU A 108 13.36 17.63 -11.39
N ASP A 109 13.09 16.86 -12.45
CA ASP A 109 12.12 15.76 -12.41
C ASP A 109 12.50 14.73 -11.35
N LEU A 110 13.78 14.39 -11.24
CA LEU A 110 14.26 13.45 -10.21
C LEU A 110 14.05 13.98 -8.79
N LYS A 111 14.21 15.29 -8.56
CA LYS A 111 13.88 15.91 -7.26
C LYS A 111 12.38 15.82 -6.96
N ILE A 112 11.54 16.07 -7.97
CA ILE A 112 10.08 15.93 -7.84
C ILE A 112 9.73 14.49 -7.46
N PHE A 113 10.31 13.50 -8.13
CA PHE A 113 10.10 12.09 -7.79
C PHE A 113 10.44 11.81 -6.32
N TRP A 114 11.64 12.21 -5.86
CA TRP A 114 12.07 11.94 -4.50
C TRP A 114 11.18 12.64 -3.46
N ALA A 115 10.81 13.89 -3.68
CA ALA A 115 9.90 14.62 -2.78
C ALA A 115 8.55 13.91 -2.65
N LYS A 116 7.95 13.53 -3.77
CA LYS A 116 6.68 12.79 -3.79
C LYS A 116 6.80 11.39 -3.19
N TRP A 117 7.93 10.73 -3.38
CA TRP A 117 8.15 9.41 -2.81
C TRP A 117 8.26 9.47 -1.28
N GLU A 118 8.96 10.46 -0.72
CA GLU A 118 9.02 10.66 0.73
C GLU A 118 7.63 10.97 1.32
N GLU A 119 6.85 11.84 0.67
CA GLU A 119 5.46 12.09 1.04
C GLU A 119 4.62 10.81 0.99
N THR A 120 4.74 10.04 -0.10
CA THR A 120 4.02 8.77 -0.28
C THR A 120 4.36 7.77 0.82
N LYS A 121 5.63 7.62 1.20
CA LYS A 121 6.05 6.75 2.31
C LYS A 121 5.42 7.19 3.64
N THR A 122 5.35 8.50 3.88
CA THR A 122 4.69 9.04 5.07
C THR A 122 3.20 8.68 5.10
N LEU A 123 2.51 8.79 3.95
CA LEU A 123 1.09 8.43 3.84
C LEU A 123 0.85 6.92 3.98
N LEU A 124 1.75 6.08 3.50
CA LEU A 124 1.66 4.62 3.63
C LEU A 124 1.72 4.17 5.09
N GLY A 125 2.53 4.82 5.92
CA GLY A 125 2.70 4.44 7.32
C GLY A 125 3.15 2.99 7.50
N GLY A 126 2.60 2.33 8.50
CA GLY A 126 2.86 0.91 8.78
C GLY A 126 1.79 -0.01 8.21
N TYR A 127 2.13 -1.30 8.09
CA TYR A 127 1.20 -2.34 7.61
C TYR A 127 0.45 -3.07 8.73
N GLU A 128 0.76 -2.75 9.99
CA GLU A 128 0.13 -3.40 11.14
C GLU A 128 -1.29 -2.87 11.36
N LEU A 129 -2.24 -3.80 11.55
CA LEU A 129 -3.65 -3.47 11.80
C LEU A 129 -3.86 -3.10 13.28
N THR A 130 -3.25 -2.02 13.72
CA THR A 130 -3.34 -1.48 15.08
C THR A 130 -4.04 -0.13 15.08
N ALA A 131 -4.67 0.18 16.21
CA ALA A 131 -5.23 1.51 16.38
C ALA A 131 -4.12 2.52 16.72
N LEU A 132 -4.16 3.67 16.07
CA LEU A 132 -3.20 4.72 16.33
C LEU A 132 -3.46 5.39 17.68
N GLU A 133 -2.40 5.82 18.35
CA GLU A 133 -2.50 6.57 19.62
C GLU A 133 -3.35 7.83 19.46
N SER A 134 -3.23 8.52 18.34
CA SER A 134 -4.03 9.71 18.00
C SER A 134 -5.54 9.47 17.95
N GLU A 135 -6.00 8.21 17.82
CA GLU A 135 -7.41 7.86 17.83
C GLU A 135 -8.01 7.74 19.24
N GLU A 136 -7.18 7.71 20.31
CA GLU A 136 -7.63 7.43 21.66
C GLU A 136 -8.75 8.37 22.15
N PRO A 137 -8.71 9.69 21.93
CA PRO A 137 -9.81 10.58 22.31
C PRO A 137 -11.12 10.24 21.60
N ALA A 138 -11.06 9.95 20.30
CA ALA A 138 -12.23 9.56 19.51
C ALA A 138 -12.77 8.19 19.94
N ARG A 139 -11.90 7.21 20.18
CA ARG A 139 -12.26 5.88 20.67
C ARG A 139 -12.96 5.94 22.01
N ARG A 140 -12.45 6.73 22.94
CA ARG A 140 -13.05 6.92 24.29
C ARG A 140 -14.45 7.52 24.19
N ASN A 141 -14.64 8.51 23.34
CA ASN A 141 -15.91 9.23 23.23
C ASN A 141 -16.93 8.55 22.31
N ALA A 142 -16.47 7.88 21.24
CA ALA A 142 -17.36 7.25 20.26
C ALA A 142 -17.82 5.85 20.64
N ARG A 143 -17.00 5.10 21.36
CA ARG A 143 -17.36 3.74 21.81
C ARG A 143 -18.46 3.79 22.87
N ARG A 144 -19.16 2.67 23.03
CA ARG A 144 -20.27 2.52 23.96
C ARG A 144 -19.88 1.68 25.16
N SER A 145 -20.54 1.93 26.30
CA SER A 145 -20.51 1.09 27.48
C SER A 145 -21.89 0.47 27.73
N LEU A 146 -21.94 -0.65 28.40
CA LEU A 146 -23.17 -1.19 28.97
C LEU A 146 -23.71 -0.21 30.02
N VAL A 147 -25.00 0.03 30.00
CA VAL A 147 -25.75 0.82 30.95
C VAL A 147 -27.09 0.12 31.25
N ALA A 148 -27.70 0.40 32.40
CA ALA A 148 -29.03 -0.07 32.67
C ALA A 148 -30.04 0.49 31.67
N ALA A 149 -30.90 -0.36 31.13
CA ALA A 149 -32.04 0.02 30.28
C ALA A 149 -33.25 0.43 31.10
N ARG A 150 -33.34 -0.06 32.33
CA ARG A 150 -34.37 0.17 33.34
C ARG A 150 -33.75 0.09 34.72
N ALA A 151 -34.46 0.49 35.75
CA ALA A 151 -34.01 0.35 37.14
C ALA A 151 -33.77 -1.13 37.49
N ILE A 152 -32.61 -1.42 38.09
CA ILE A 152 -32.21 -2.75 38.54
C ILE A 152 -32.04 -2.70 40.06
N PRO A 153 -32.96 -3.28 40.85
CA PRO A 153 -32.86 -3.29 42.31
C PRO A 153 -31.64 -4.06 42.82
N ALA A 154 -31.12 -3.65 43.97
CA ALA A 154 -30.08 -4.39 44.68
C ALA A 154 -30.49 -5.86 44.89
N GLY A 155 -29.57 -6.79 44.66
CA GLY A 155 -29.80 -8.22 44.76
C GLY A 155 -30.46 -8.89 43.55
N LYS A 156 -31.04 -8.13 42.62
CA LYS A 156 -31.60 -8.69 41.39
C LYS A 156 -30.47 -9.25 40.50
N GLU A 157 -30.71 -10.43 39.96
CA GLU A 157 -29.86 -11.00 38.93
C GLU A 157 -30.05 -10.23 37.62
N VAL A 158 -28.94 -9.78 36.99
CA VAL A 158 -28.97 -8.97 35.78
C VAL A 158 -29.24 -9.85 34.58
N GLU A 159 -30.29 -9.54 33.86
CA GLU A 159 -30.71 -10.19 32.62
C GLU A 159 -30.35 -9.34 31.39
N ASN A 160 -30.44 -9.94 30.20
CA ASN A 160 -30.11 -9.26 28.96
C ASN A 160 -30.97 -8.01 28.73
N ASP A 161 -32.25 -8.07 29.02
CA ASP A 161 -33.23 -6.99 28.86
C ASP A 161 -33.09 -5.86 29.89
N ASP A 162 -32.30 -6.05 30.94
CA ASP A 162 -31.95 -5.01 31.90
C ASP A 162 -30.86 -4.06 31.37
N LEU A 163 -30.19 -4.42 30.26
CA LEU A 163 -29.02 -3.72 29.75
C LEU A 163 -29.26 -3.12 28.37
N THR A 164 -28.63 -2.00 28.16
CA THR A 164 -28.49 -1.36 26.86
C THR A 164 -27.08 -0.78 26.77
N TRP A 165 -26.76 -0.06 25.71
CA TRP A 165 -25.43 0.55 25.53
C TRP A 165 -25.53 2.00 25.07
N LYS A 166 -24.77 2.86 25.71
CA LYS A 166 -24.68 4.30 25.40
C LYS A 166 -23.22 4.77 25.37
N ARG A 167 -22.95 5.87 24.66
CA ARG A 167 -21.68 6.60 24.75
C ARG A 167 -21.59 7.35 26.07
N PRO A 168 -20.37 7.61 26.58
CA PRO A 168 -19.06 7.21 26.14
C PRO A 168 -18.60 5.83 26.65
N ALA A 169 -17.41 5.37 26.21
CA ALA A 169 -16.80 4.12 26.64
C ALA A 169 -16.09 4.27 28.02
N LYS A 170 -16.84 4.59 29.06
CA LYS A 170 -16.31 4.74 30.43
C LYS A 170 -16.60 3.54 31.34
N GLY A 171 -17.34 2.55 30.86
CA GLY A 171 -17.74 1.34 31.59
C GLY A 171 -17.41 0.07 30.84
N ILE A 172 -18.10 -1.00 31.14
CA ILE A 172 -17.93 -2.32 30.53
C ILE A 172 -18.32 -2.26 29.05
N SER A 173 -17.47 -2.80 28.20
CA SER A 173 -17.74 -2.86 26.75
C SER A 173 -18.96 -3.78 26.48
N PRO A 174 -19.85 -3.44 25.53
CA PRO A 174 -20.93 -4.32 25.11
C PRO A 174 -20.50 -5.73 24.68
N LYS A 175 -19.29 -5.87 24.12
CA LYS A 175 -18.72 -7.19 23.76
C LYS A 175 -18.50 -8.10 24.98
N ASP A 176 -18.36 -7.51 26.16
CA ASP A 176 -18.08 -8.20 27.42
C ASP A 176 -19.33 -8.42 28.26
N ILE A 177 -20.52 -8.30 27.66
CA ILE A 177 -21.83 -8.44 28.31
C ILE A 177 -21.99 -9.73 29.15
N LYS A 178 -21.34 -10.81 28.69
CA LYS A 178 -21.31 -12.10 29.40
C LYS A 178 -20.70 -12.04 30.82
N GLN A 179 -19.89 -11.00 31.09
CA GLN A 179 -19.31 -10.78 32.42
C GLN A 179 -20.32 -10.20 33.42
N VAL A 180 -21.45 -9.67 32.92
CA VAL A 180 -22.47 -8.99 33.73
C VAL A 180 -23.75 -9.82 33.88
N ILE A 181 -24.16 -10.49 32.80
CA ILE A 181 -25.35 -11.36 32.82
C ILE A 181 -25.19 -12.46 33.87
N GLY A 182 -26.27 -12.70 34.67
CA GLY A 182 -26.29 -13.67 35.75
C GLY A 182 -25.61 -13.20 37.03
N LYS A 183 -25.04 -11.98 37.07
CA LYS A 183 -24.50 -11.38 38.30
C LYS A 183 -25.61 -10.66 39.06
N LYS A 184 -25.55 -10.65 40.40
CA LYS A 184 -26.47 -9.88 41.24
C LYS A 184 -26.02 -8.43 41.33
N ALA A 185 -26.93 -7.48 41.18
CA ALA A 185 -26.67 -6.07 41.40
C ALA A 185 -26.28 -5.84 42.88
N ALA A 186 -25.11 -5.25 43.11
CA ALA A 186 -24.60 -4.96 44.44
C ALA A 186 -25.37 -3.80 45.14
N LYS A 187 -25.99 -2.94 44.34
CA LYS A 187 -26.80 -1.78 44.75
C LYS A 187 -27.85 -1.49 43.70
N ASP A 188 -28.78 -0.62 43.99
CA ASP A 188 -29.71 -0.10 42.99
C ASP A 188 -28.96 0.61 41.86
N ILE A 189 -29.34 0.33 40.62
CA ILE A 189 -28.74 0.87 39.38
C ILE A 189 -29.83 1.53 38.56
#